data_b3c9419e84f5dab12fe6994b54e74a87
#
_entry.id   b3c9419e84f5dab12fe6994b54e74a87
#
_cell.length_a   1.000
_cell.length_b   1.000
_cell.length_c   1.000
_cell.angle_alpha   90.00
_cell.angle_beta   90.00
_cell.angle_gamma   90.00
#
_symmetry.space_group_name_H-M   'P 1'
#
loop_
_entity.id
_entity.type
_entity.pdbx_description
1 polymer ?
#
loop_
_entity_poly.entity_id
_entity_poly.type
_entity_poly.pdbx_seq_one_letter_code
_entity_poly.pdbx_strand_id
1 'polypeptide(L)'
;MSVLTEKNYFLGSKQYLKEIRRKNNLPILCKDFFIDPYQVYEAASLGADCILILLKSTDEDLATSLYKAALECGLDSIVEIHDENEMKRALKYEDAIVGINNRNLETFETKIETTVNIFQKFNLENRTVICESGINTKDDINFVIQKTGINSFLVGESLIKSDSISDKIKELIG
;
A
#
# COMPACT_ATOMS: atom_id res chain seq x y z
N MET A 1 -9.82 -1.35 -1.56
CA MET A 1 -10.09 -0.08 -0.82
C MET A 1 -9.10 0.01 0.32
N SER A 2 -8.54 1.21 0.62
CA SER A 2 -7.61 1.36 1.77
C SER A 2 -8.30 2.14 2.89
N VAL A 3 -8.26 1.61 4.11
CA VAL A 3 -8.87 2.22 5.30
C VAL A 3 -7.78 2.52 6.31
N LEU A 4 -7.65 3.79 6.68
CA LEU A 4 -6.69 4.24 7.69
C LEU A 4 -7.21 3.87 9.08
N THR A 5 -6.44 3.08 9.82
CA THR A 5 -6.80 2.62 11.17
C THR A 5 -5.88 3.15 12.24
N GLU A 6 -4.67 3.58 11.88
CA GLU A 6 -3.72 4.19 12.80
C GLU A 6 -4.24 5.57 13.26
N LYS A 7 -4.21 5.79 14.58
CA LYS A 7 -4.90 6.93 15.22
C LYS A 7 -4.06 8.21 15.22
N ASN A 8 -2.75 8.10 15.43
CA ASN A 8 -1.93 9.27 15.79
C ASN A 8 -1.40 10.01 14.56
N TYR A 9 -0.98 9.27 13.53
CA TYR A 9 -0.36 9.82 12.31
C TYR A 9 -1.35 9.92 11.16
N PHE A 10 -2.26 8.92 11.02
CA PHE A 10 -3.24 8.91 9.94
C PHE A 10 -4.62 9.43 10.37
N LEU A 11 -4.81 9.76 11.64
CA LEU A 11 -6.10 10.16 12.22
C LEU A 11 -7.22 9.15 11.89
N GLY A 12 -6.83 7.88 11.75
CA GLY A 12 -7.70 6.77 11.42
C GLY A 12 -8.42 6.18 12.62
N SER A 13 -9.22 5.14 12.37
CA SER A 13 -9.89 4.38 13.43
C SER A 13 -10.22 2.97 12.94
N LYS A 14 -9.99 1.99 13.80
CA LYS A 14 -10.43 0.60 13.61
C LYS A 14 -11.96 0.50 13.45
N GLN A 15 -12.71 1.44 14.02
CA GLN A 15 -14.15 1.52 13.84
C GLN A 15 -14.53 1.78 12.37
N TYR A 16 -13.74 2.57 11.63
CA TYR A 16 -13.98 2.82 10.20
C TYR A 16 -13.91 1.52 9.38
N LEU A 17 -12.97 0.63 9.71
CA LEU A 17 -12.86 -0.67 9.06
C LEU A 17 -14.16 -1.48 9.21
N LYS A 18 -14.66 -1.61 10.45
CA LYS A 18 -15.93 -2.30 10.74
C LYS A 18 -17.12 -1.70 10.00
N GLU A 19 -17.22 -0.37 9.98
CA GLU A 19 -18.34 0.33 9.34
C GLU A 19 -18.31 0.18 7.82
N ILE A 20 -17.11 0.26 7.23
CA ILE A 20 -16.92 0.09 5.78
C ILE A 20 -17.21 -1.35 5.38
N ARG A 21 -16.73 -2.34 6.12
CA ARG A 21 -17.01 -3.76 5.86
C ARG A 21 -18.51 -4.07 5.88
N ARG A 22 -19.27 -3.48 6.77
CA ARG A 22 -20.74 -3.66 6.82
C ARG A 22 -21.48 -3.11 5.59
N LYS A 23 -20.87 -2.16 4.87
CA LYS A 23 -21.50 -1.42 3.77
C LYS A 23 -21.12 -1.93 2.39
N ASN A 24 -20.04 -2.71 2.27
CA ASN A 24 -19.57 -3.21 0.98
C ASN A 24 -18.71 -4.48 1.12
N ASN A 25 -18.55 -5.19 0.00
CA ASN A 25 -17.76 -6.43 -0.10
C ASN A 25 -16.44 -6.23 -0.87
N LEU A 26 -16.02 -5.01 -1.14
CA LEU A 26 -14.74 -4.76 -1.80
C LEU A 26 -13.58 -5.19 -0.88
N PRO A 27 -12.47 -5.70 -1.44
CA PRO A 27 -11.27 -5.98 -0.66
C PRO A 27 -10.79 -4.74 0.09
N ILE A 28 -10.46 -4.90 1.38
CA ILE A 28 -10.05 -3.81 2.28
C ILE A 28 -8.63 -4.02 2.77
N LEU A 29 -7.76 -3.06 2.44
CA LEU A 29 -6.47 -2.91 3.09
C LEU A 29 -6.65 -2.19 4.44
N CYS A 30 -6.25 -2.84 5.53
CA CYS A 30 -6.05 -2.21 6.83
C CYS A 30 -4.72 -1.44 6.81
N LYS A 31 -4.77 -0.11 6.63
CA LYS A 31 -3.56 0.72 6.58
C LYS A 31 -3.23 1.23 7.98
N ASP A 32 -2.30 0.53 8.61
CA ASP A 32 -1.81 0.76 9.97
C ASP A 32 -0.29 0.55 10.04
N PHE A 33 0.34 0.91 11.14
CA PHE A 33 1.69 0.48 11.47
C PHE A 33 1.64 -0.82 12.28
N PHE A 34 1.93 -1.93 11.62
CA PHE A 34 1.96 -3.24 12.25
C PHE A 34 3.31 -3.45 12.93
N ILE A 35 3.30 -3.50 14.26
CA ILE A 35 4.48 -3.67 15.12
C ILE A 35 4.41 -4.95 15.98
N ASP A 36 3.31 -5.67 15.90
CA ASP A 36 3.06 -6.92 16.62
C ASP A 36 2.10 -7.80 15.80
N PRO A 37 2.36 -9.11 15.64
CA PRO A 37 1.45 -10.05 14.95
C PRO A 37 0.03 -10.06 15.48
N TYR A 38 -0.20 -9.72 16.75
CA TYR A 38 -1.55 -9.57 17.31
C TYR A 38 -2.42 -8.60 16.50
N GLN A 39 -1.82 -7.52 15.97
CA GLN A 39 -2.56 -6.54 15.16
C GLN A 39 -3.10 -7.16 13.85
N VAL A 40 -2.42 -8.19 13.33
CA VAL A 40 -2.88 -8.92 12.12
C VAL A 40 -4.15 -9.70 12.42
N TYR A 41 -4.17 -10.45 13.54
CA TYR A 41 -5.37 -11.18 13.99
C TYR A 41 -6.53 -10.21 14.29
N GLU A 42 -6.21 -9.07 14.89
CA GLU A 42 -7.21 -8.02 15.13
C GLU A 42 -7.77 -7.47 13.81
N ALA A 43 -6.92 -7.12 12.83
CA ALA A 43 -7.35 -6.64 11.51
C ALA A 43 -8.26 -7.65 10.80
N ALA A 44 -7.89 -8.93 10.82
CA ALA A 44 -8.72 -10.02 10.29
C ALA A 44 -10.10 -10.06 10.97
N SER A 45 -10.15 -9.98 12.31
CA SER A 45 -11.41 -10.00 13.08
C SER A 45 -12.31 -8.80 12.79
N LEU A 46 -11.73 -7.68 12.33
CA LEU A 46 -12.44 -6.46 11.94
C LEU A 46 -12.93 -6.48 10.48
N GLY A 47 -12.53 -7.50 9.71
CA GLY A 47 -12.94 -7.69 8.32
C GLY A 47 -11.99 -7.08 7.28
N ALA A 48 -10.71 -6.95 7.61
CA ALA A 48 -9.67 -6.67 6.61
C ALA A 48 -9.48 -7.89 5.69
N ASP A 49 -9.08 -7.64 4.45
CA ASP A 49 -8.63 -8.66 3.50
C ASP A 49 -7.12 -8.58 3.27
N CYS A 50 -6.51 -7.45 3.63
CA CYS A 50 -5.10 -7.19 3.41
C CYS A 50 -4.53 -6.32 4.52
N ILE A 51 -3.25 -6.53 4.84
CA ILE A 51 -2.46 -5.71 5.78
C ILE A 51 -1.30 -5.02 5.08
N LEU A 52 -0.72 -4.00 5.75
CA LEU A 52 0.48 -3.32 5.31
C LEU A 52 1.69 -3.77 6.15
N ILE A 53 2.75 -4.20 5.49
CA ILE A 53 4.06 -4.46 6.11
C ILE A 53 5.04 -3.40 5.61
N LEU A 54 5.33 -2.42 6.44
CA LEU A 54 6.21 -1.29 6.10
C LEU A 54 7.67 -1.66 6.40
N LEU A 55 8.46 -2.04 5.38
CA LEU A 55 9.84 -2.50 5.58
C LEU A 55 10.79 -1.43 6.13
N LYS A 56 10.48 -0.14 5.92
CA LYS A 56 11.23 0.97 6.49
C LYS A 56 11.23 0.96 8.02
N SER A 57 10.16 0.49 8.65
CA SER A 57 9.96 0.52 10.10
C SER A 57 9.98 -0.86 10.77
N THR A 58 10.15 -1.93 10.00
CA THR A 58 10.20 -3.31 10.53
C THR A 58 11.57 -3.93 10.29
N ASP A 59 12.11 -4.62 11.28
CA ASP A 59 13.24 -5.53 11.08
C ASP A 59 12.78 -6.81 10.36
N GLU A 60 13.72 -7.72 10.12
CA GLU A 60 13.47 -8.94 9.37
C GLU A 60 12.56 -9.93 10.13
N ASP A 61 12.76 -10.03 11.45
CA ASP A 61 12.02 -10.98 12.28
C ASP A 61 10.57 -10.55 12.42
N LEU A 62 10.32 -9.26 12.66
CA LEU A 62 8.98 -8.70 12.74
C LEU A 62 8.26 -8.79 11.38
N ALA A 63 8.90 -8.39 10.28
CA ALA A 63 8.28 -8.46 8.96
C ALA A 63 7.88 -9.90 8.60
N THR A 64 8.76 -10.88 8.90
CA THR A 64 8.48 -12.30 8.69
C THR A 64 7.33 -12.79 9.56
N SER A 65 7.27 -12.35 10.82
CA SER A 65 6.20 -12.74 11.74
C SER A 65 4.86 -12.18 11.33
N LEU A 66 4.81 -10.91 10.88
CA LEU A 66 3.60 -10.27 10.34
C LEU A 66 3.11 -10.98 9.08
N TYR A 67 4.03 -11.30 8.15
CA TYR A 67 3.68 -12.00 6.92
C TYR A 67 3.10 -13.39 7.20
N LYS A 68 3.71 -14.17 8.11
CA LYS A 68 3.20 -15.48 8.51
C LYS A 68 1.81 -15.37 9.15
N ALA A 69 1.61 -14.42 10.06
CA ALA A 69 0.31 -14.21 10.68
C ALA A 69 -0.77 -13.83 9.65
N ALA A 70 -0.41 -13.05 8.61
CA ALA A 70 -1.34 -12.74 7.52
C ALA A 70 -1.73 -14.00 6.75
N LEU A 71 -0.78 -14.85 6.38
CA LEU A 71 -1.06 -16.13 5.72
C LEU A 71 -1.95 -17.04 6.58
N GLU A 72 -1.68 -17.15 7.88
CA GLU A 72 -2.51 -17.92 8.83
C GLU A 72 -3.96 -17.43 8.89
N CYS A 73 -4.16 -16.11 8.75
CA CYS A 73 -5.48 -15.49 8.72
C CYS A 73 -6.15 -15.51 7.35
N GLY A 74 -5.47 -15.98 6.30
CA GLY A 74 -5.96 -15.90 4.92
C GLY A 74 -6.03 -14.47 4.39
N LEU A 75 -5.17 -13.57 4.90
CA LEU A 75 -5.06 -12.20 4.44
C LEU A 75 -3.94 -12.04 3.42
N ASP A 76 -4.14 -11.17 2.44
CA ASP A 76 -3.07 -10.67 1.61
C ASP A 76 -2.15 -9.71 2.41
N SER A 77 -0.95 -9.50 1.90
CA SER A 77 -0.01 -8.52 2.45
C SER A 77 0.48 -7.59 1.35
N ILE A 78 0.45 -6.28 1.61
CA ILE A 78 1.25 -5.32 0.86
C ILE A 78 2.55 -5.11 1.62
N VAL A 79 3.68 -5.44 0.99
CA VAL A 79 5.01 -5.13 1.50
C VAL A 79 5.44 -3.82 0.89
N GLU A 80 5.36 -2.75 1.69
CA GLU A 80 5.68 -1.38 1.26
C GLU A 80 7.19 -1.13 1.35
N ILE A 81 7.74 -0.60 0.24
CA ILE A 81 9.17 -0.31 0.08
C ILE A 81 9.39 1.10 -0.49
N HIS A 82 10.56 1.69 -0.20
CA HIS A 82 10.95 3.03 -0.63
C HIS A 82 12.28 3.04 -1.41
N ASP A 83 13.07 1.98 -1.30
CA ASP A 83 14.37 1.89 -1.94
C ASP A 83 14.73 0.46 -2.37
N GLU A 84 15.89 0.33 -3.02
CA GLU A 84 16.39 -0.94 -3.54
C GLU A 84 16.77 -1.95 -2.44
N ASN A 85 17.17 -1.48 -1.26
CA ASN A 85 17.55 -2.37 -0.16
C ASN A 85 16.29 -2.98 0.45
N GLU A 86 15.26 -2.18 0.63
CA GLU A 86 13.94 -2.66 1.05
C GLU A 86 13.34 -3.60 -0.02
N MET A 87 13.52 -3.30 -1.33
CA MET A 87 13.07 -4.19 -2.40
C MET A 87 13.74 -5.58 -2.31
N LYS A 88 15.05 -5.65 -2.07
CA LYS A 88 15.75 -6.93 -1.87
C LYS A 88 15.18 -7.75 -0.70
N ARG A 89 14.76 -7.08 0.38
CA ARG A 89 14.09 -7.72 1.51
C ARG A 89 12.69 -8.20 1.12
N ALA A 90 11.93 -7.39 0.35
CA ALA A 90 10.59 -7.71 -0.10
C ALA A 90 10.53 -8.96 -1.01
N LEU A 91 11.60 -9.27 -1.74
CA LEU A 91 11.66 -10.47 -2.59
C LEU A 91 11.47 -11.78 -1.85
N LYS A 92 11.72 -11.82 -0.53
CA LYS A 92 11.53 -13.01 0.32
C LYS A 92 10.05 -13.38 0.54
N TYR A 93 9.15 -12.44 0.36
CA TYR A 93 7.71 -12.61 0.57
C TYR A 93 7.02 -12.85 -0.78
N GLU A 94 7.12 -14.08 -1.30
CA GLU A 94 6.81 -14.42 -2.69
C GLU A 94 5.36 -14.11 -3.09
N ASP A 95 4.39 -14.37 -2.22
CA ASP A 95 2.97 -14.12 -2.50
C ASP A 95 2.51 -12.71 -2.13
N ALA A 96 3.38 -11.89 -1.55
CA ALA A 96 3.01 -10.53 -1.16
C ALA A 96 2.92 -9.59 -2.38
N ILE A 97 1.99 -8.67 -2.30
CA ILE A 97 1.91 -7.52 -3.21
C ILE A 97 3.07 -6.56 -2.86
N VAL A 98 3.78 -6.06 -3.84
CA VAL A 98 4.84 -5.06 -3.62
C VAL A 98 4.24 -3.66 -3.76
N GLY A 99 4.25 -2.88 -2.68
CA GLY A 99 3.91 -1.46 -2.71
C GLY A 99 5.17 -0.61 -2.86
N ILE A 100 5.33 0.11 -3.96
CA ILE A 100 6.45 1.04 -4.13
C ILE A 100 5.98 2.44 -3.78
N ASN A 101 6.43 2.94 -2.63
CA ASN A 101 6.03 4.25 -2.14
C ASN A 101 7.00 5.34 -2.63
N ASN A 102 6.48 6.24 -3.46
CA ASN A 102 7.23 7.37 -4.01
C ASN A 102 7.50 8.48 -2.98
N ARG A 103 6.89 8.43 -1.80
CA ARG A 103 7.09 9.43 -0.74
C ARG A 103 8.26 9.04 0.13
N ASN A 104 9.23 9.92 0.24
CA ASN A 104 10.25 9.83 1.27
C ASN A 104 9.62 10.12 2.64
N LEU A 105 9.67 9.18 3.59
CA LEU A 105 9.03 9.33 4.91
C LEU A 105 9.78 10.29 5.86
N GLU A 106 10.99 10.70 5.51
CA GLU A 106 11.80 11.64 6.30
C GLU A 106 11.58 13.10 5.84
N THR A 107 11.58 13.32 4.51
CA THR A 107 11.46 14.66 3.91
C THR A 107 10.05 14.99 3.44
N PHE A 108 9.18 13.98 3.34
CA PHE A 108 7.85 14.03 2.73
C PHE A 108 7.84 14.43 1.24
N GLU A 109 8.99 14.56 0.62
CA GLU A 109 9.08 14.72 -0.83
C GLU A 109 8.57 13.48 -1.56
N THR A 110 7.91 13.71 -2.69
CA THR A 110 7.35 12.64 -3.51
C THR A 110 7.98 12.68 -4.90
N LYS A 111 8.55 11.55 -5.35
CA LYS A 111 9.21 11.41 -6.66
C LYS A 111 8.69 10.15 -7.35
N ILE A 112 7.84 10.33 -8.36
CA ILE A 112 7.20 9.24 -9.10
C ILE A 112 8.23 8.33 -9.82
N GLU A 113 9.40 8.87 -10.13
CA GLU A 113 10.53 8.16 -10.71
C GLU A 113 11.07 7.05 -9.81
N THR A 114 10.80 7.10 -8.49
CA THR A 114 11.19 6.04 -7.55
C THR A 114 10.61 4.71 -7.99
N THR A 115 9.30 4.66 -8.31
CA THR A 115 8.64 3.45 -8.83
C THR A 115 9.30 2.96 -10.11
N VAL A 116 9.56 3.85 -11.07
CA VAL A 116 10.18 3.50 -12.35
C VAL A 116 11.58 2.93 -12.15
N ASN A 117 12.41 3.60 -11.35
CA ASN A 117 13.79 3.22 -11.12
C ASN A 117 13.90 1.84 -10.42
N ILE A 118 13.07 1.59 -9.41
CA ILE A 118 13.05 0.31 -8.71
C ILE A 118 12.55 -0.78 -9.65
N PHE A 119 11.42 -0.56 -10.33
CA PHE A 119 10.84 -1.56 -11.23
C PHE A 119 11.80 -1.99 -12.34
N GLN A 120 12.56 -1.07 -12.93
CA GLN A 120 13.52 -1.35 -14.00
C GLN A 120 14.75 -2.15 -13.53
N LYS A 121 15.09 -2.07 -12.24
CA LYS A 121 16.25 -2.79 -11.67
C LYS A 121 15.95 -4.19 -11.21
N PHE A 122 14.68 -4.49 -10.94
CA PHE A 122 14.25 -5.79 -10.41
C PHE A 122 13.28 -6.45 -11.39
N ASN A 123 13.43 -7.76 -11.59
CA ASN A 123 12.45 -8.53 -12.36
C ASN A 123 11.19 -8.75 -11.52
N LEU A 124 10.16 -7.94 -11.77
CA LEU A 124 8.87 -7.97 -11.05
C LEU A 124 7.71 -8.41 -11.96
N GLU A 125 7.97 -8.97 -13.15
CA GLU A 125 6.95 -9.33 -14.13
C GLU A 125 5.88 -10.31 -13.60
N ASN A 126 6.27 -11.17 -12.64
CA ASN A 126 5.37 -12.14 -12.01
C ASN A 126 4.83 -11.67 -10.66
N ARG A 127 4.99 -10.40 -10.31
CA ARG A 127 4.56 -9.83 -9.03
C ARG A 127 3.46 -8.79 -9.25
N THR A 128 2.46 -8.81 -8.39
CA THR A 128 1.55 -7.66 -8.30
C THR A 128 2.29 -6.50 -7.67
N VAL A 129 2.39 -5.38 -8.41
CA VAL A 129 3.04 -4.16 -7.93
C VAL A 129 2.04 -3.02 -7.91
N ILE A 130 2.04 -2.27 -6.81
CA ILE A 130 1.24 -1.06 -6.61
C ILE A 130 2.18 0.15 -6.55
N CYS A 131 1.90 1.18 -7.34
CA CYS A 131 2.54 2.48 -7.24
C CYS A 131 1.80 3.33 -6.20
N GLU A 132 2.52 3.75 -5.15
CA GLU A 132 1.93 4.51 -4.03
C GLU A 132 2.51 5.93 -3.98
N SER A 133 1.67 6.90 -3.65
CA SER A 133 1.99 8.32 -3.54
C SER A 133 2.42 8.99 -4.85
N GLY A 134 2.26 10.31 -4.93
CA GLY A 134 2.71 11.14 -6.06
C GLY A 134 1.82 11.12 -7.29
N ILE A 135 0.70 10.41 -7.26
CA ILE A 135 -0.28 10.40 -8.35
C ILE A 135 -1.25 11.57 -8.14
N ASN A 136 -1.10 12.59 -8.99
CA ASN A 136 -1.92 13.80 -8.96
C ASN A 136 -2.78 13.95 -10.21
N THR A 137 -2.31 13.47 -11.35
CA THR A 137 -2.96 13.64 -12.66
C THR A 137 -3.01 12.30 -13.42
N LYS A 138 -3.82 12.28 -14.47
CA LYS A 138 -3.81 11.14 -15.42
C LYS A 138 -2.47 10.97 -16.12
N ASP A 139 -1.72 12.06 -16.33
CA ASP A 139 -0.40 11.99 -16.94
C ASP A 139 0.62 11.26 -16.05
N ASP A 140 0.52 11.40 -14.72
CA ASP A 140 1.33 10.64 -13.78
C ASP A 140 1.05 9.13 -13.91
N ILE A 141 -0.21 8.75 -14.02
CA ILE A 141 -0.63 7.36 -14.25
C ILE A 141 -0.07 6.85 -15.59
N ASN A 142 -0.27 7.60 -16.65
CA ASN A 142 0.22 7.25 -17.98
C ASN A 142 1.74 7.11 -18.01
N PHE A 143 2.46 7.99 -17.33
CA PHE A 143 3.91 7.92 -17.19
C PHE A 143 4.37 6.60 -16.56
N VAL A 144 3.77 6.20 -15.43
CA VAL A 144 4.11 4.94 -14.75
C VAL A 144 3.78 3.75 -15.65
N ILE A 145 2.57 3.70 -16.24
CA ILE A 145 2.16 2.61 -17.12
C ILE A 145 3.13 2.46 -18.30
N GLN A 146 3.48 3.54 -18.97
CA GLN A 146 4.38 3.52 -20.14
C GLN A 146 5.79 3.04 -19.78
N LYS A 147 6.28 3.37 -18.58
CA LYS A 147 7.65 3.03 -18.17
C LYS A 147 7.78 1.65 -17.54
N THR A 148 6.71 1.11 -16.97
CA THR A 148 6.78 -0.09 -16.12
C THR A 148 5.72 -1.15 -16.46
N GLY A 149 4.61 -0.78 -17.08
CA GLY A 149 3.43 -1.65 -17.22
C GLY A 149 2.58 -1.76 -15.94
N ILE A 150 2.98 -1.15 -14.83
CA ILE A 150 2.19 -1.12 -13.59
C ILE A 150 0.88 -0.37 -13.85
N ASN A 151 -0.24 -1.01 -13.52
CA ASN A 151 -1.59 -0.47 -13.69
C ASN A 151 -2.39 -0.41 -12.39
N SER A 152 -1.73 -0.61 -11.26
CA SER A 152 -2.33 -0.59 -9.93
C SER A 152 -1.74 0.57 -9.11
N PHE A 153 -2.62 1.40 -8.56
CA PHE A 153 -2.23 2.66 -7.89
C PHE A 153 -2.94 2.79 -6.54
N LEU A 154 -2.22 3.25 -5.53
CA LEU A 154 -2.79 3.66 -4.25
C LEU A 154 -2.78 5.19 -4.17
N VAL A 155 -3.96 5.79 -4.27
CA VAL A 155 -4.15 7.24 -4.35
C VAL A 155 -5.04 7.70 -3.19
N GLY A 156 -4.58 8.66 -2.42
CA GLY A 156 -5.33 9.23 -1.29
C GLY A 156 -5.26 10.75 -1.28
N GLU A 157 -4.06 11.31 -1.20
CA GLU A 157 -3.85 12.75 -0.98
C GLU A 157 -4.52 13.63 -2.04
N SER A 158 -4.32 13.34 -3.32
CA SER A 158 -4.90 14.11 -4.42
C SER A 158 -6.43 14.02 -4.47
N LEU A 159 -7.00 12.89 -4.02
CA LEU A 159 -8.45 12.73 -3.91
C LEU A 159 -9.02 13.60 -2.79
N ILE A 160 -8.39 13.56 -1.61
CA ILE A 160 -8.89 14.30 -0.42
C ILE A 160 -8.71 15.82 -0.60
N LYS A 161 -7.67 16.26 -1.31
CA LYS A 161 -7.41 17.68 -1.59
C LYS A 161 -8.25 18.27 -2.71
N SER A 162 -8.96 17.43 -3.47
CA SER A 162 -9.81 17.91 -4.58
C SER A 162 -11.15 18.45 -4.09
N ASP A 163 -11.71 19.39 -4.82
CA ASP A 163 -13.04 19.93 -4.56
C ASP A 163 -14.15 18.88 -4.74
N SER A 164 -13.92 17.89 -5.61
CA SER A 164 -14.81 16.75 -5.87
C SER A 164 -14.03 15.46 -6.04
N ILE A 165 -14.15 14.58 -5.05
CA ILE A 165 -13.50 13.25 -5.10
C ILE A 165 -13.98 12.45 -6.32
N SER A 166 -15.29 12.51 -6.64
CA SER A 166 -15.86 11.78 -7.78
C SER A 166 -15.27 12.24 -9.11
N ASP A 167 -15.11 13.56 -9.30
CA ASP A 167 -14.58 14.09 -10.55
C ASP A 167 -13.07 13.84 -10.65
N LYS A 168 -12.36 13.90 -9.51
CA LYS A 168 -10.95 13.55 -9.48
C LYS A 168 -10.70 12.06 -9.80
N ILE A 169 -11.55 11.17 -9.32
CA ILE A 169 -11.48 9.75 -9.69
C ILE A 169 -11.70 9.59 -11.20
N LYS A 170 -12.72 10.24 -11.78
CA LYS A 170 -12.98 10.18 -13.22
C LYS A 170 -11.80 10.73 -14.05
N GLU A 171 -11.19 11.84 -13.61
CA GLU A 171 -9.99 12.38 -14.25
C GLU A 171 -8.85 11.37 -14.26
N LEU A 172 -8.61 10.67 -13.14
CA LEU A 172 -7.51 9.74 -13.01
C LEU A 172 -7.72 8.45 -13.84
N ILE A 173 -8.94 7.91 -13.88
CA ILE A 173 -9.23 6.65 -14.59
C ILE A 173 -9.66 6.85 -16.06
N GLY A 174 -10.08 8.04 -16.45
CA GLY A 174 -10.42 8.44 -17.81
C GLY A 174 -11.82 8.11 -18.23
#